data_91e312e9ea3eb18c0605e7285f3f14d1
#
_entry.id   91e312e9ea3eb18c0605e7285f3f14d1
#
_cell.length_a   1.000
_cell.length_b   1.000
_cell.length_c   1.000
_cell.angle_alpha   90.00
_cell.angle_beta   90.00
_cell.angle_gamma   90.00
#
_symmetry.space_group_name_H-M   'P 1'
#
loop_
_entity.id
_entity.type
_entity.pdbx_description
1 polymer ?
#
loop_
_entity_poly.entity_id
_entity_poly.type
_entity_poly.pdbx_seq_one_letter_code
_entity_poly.pdbx_strand_id
1 'polypeptide(L)'
;MVGSTGRTTGPELLEECRILGGCGTGDAQITKGYNLPAKHVIHAVGPVWRGGTTGEPALLASCYRRSLELARGHHLRTMAFPAISCGVHGYPASEAAQIAVSQVSRFLKRESSIEKVYFVCFEPQIKAAYEAALG
;
A
#
# COMPACT_ATOMS: atom_id res chain seq x y z
N MET A 1 -2.73 -5.92 -5.42
CA MET A 1 -2.71 -6.08 -3.94
C MET A 1 -1.42 -5.53 -3.38
N VAL A 2 -1.49 -4.81 -2.30
CA VAL A 2 -0.33 -4.29 -1.59
C VAL A 2 -0.26 -4.91 -0.20
N GLY A 3 0.92 -5.42 0.16
CA GLY A 3 1.13 -6.02 1.48
C GLY A 3 2.61 -6.20 1.76
N SER A 4 2.95 -6.46 3.00
CA SER A 4 4.35 -6.59 3.43
C SER A 4 4.66 -7.93 4.08
N THR A 5 3.74 -8.88 4.06
CA THR A 5 3.90 -10.15 4.77
C THR A 5 4.00 -11.33 3.81
N GLY A 6 4.93 -12.23 4.08
CA GLY A 6 5.05 -13.50 3.38
C GLY A 6 4.29 -14.65 4.01
N ARG A 7 3.69 -14.46 5.20
CA ARG A 7 3.05 -15.56 5.94
C ARG A 7 1.85 -16.16 5.22
N THR A 8 0.99 -15.29 4.68
CA THR A 8 -0.24 -15.71 4.01
C THR A 8 -0.05 -15.97 2.52
N THR A 9 1.13 -15.70 1.97
CA THR A 9 1.41 -15.75 0.54
C THR A 9 2.22 -16.97 0.12
N GLY A 10 2.70 -17.74 1.09
CA GLY A 10 3.44 -18.98 0.84
C GLY A 10 4.95 -18.82 0.81
N PRO A 11 5.68 -19.95 0.82
CA PRO A 11 7.14 -19.94 0.93
C PRO A 11 7.85 -19.39 -0.30
N GLU A 12 7.29 -19.53 -1.49
CA GLU A 12 7.88 -19.00 -2.73
C GLU A 12 7.95 -17.48 -2.71
N LEU A 13 6.89 -16.82 -2.22
CA LEU A 13 6.87 -15.37 -2.11
C LEU A 13 7.88 -14.89 -1.07
N LEU A 14 7.97 -15.58 0.05
CA LEU A 14 8.95 -15.24 1.09
C LEU A 14 10.37 -15.34 0.55
N GLU A 15 10.67 -16.35 -0.24
CA GLU A 15 11.98 -16.55 -0.87
C GLU A 15 12.28 -15.41 -1.86
N GLU A 16 11.30 -15.03 -2.70
CA GLU A 16 11.47 -13.93 -3.64
C GLU A 16 11.74 -12.61 -2.93
N CYS A 17 11.02 -12.32 -1.85
CA CYS A 17 11.25 -11.12 -1.04
C CYS A 17 12.67 -11.10 -0.47
N ARG A 18 13.18 -12.24 -0.03
CA ARG A 18 14.53 -12.38 0.49
C ARG A 18 15.59 -12.12 -0.56
N ILE A 19 15.39 -12.65 -1.78
CA ILE A 19 16.31 -12.44 -2.92
C ILE A 19 16.38 -10.97 -3.30
N LEU A 20 15.26 -10.26 -3.25
CA LEU A 20 15.21 -8.84 -3.55
C LEU A 20 15.89 -7.97 -2.49
N GLY A 21 16.28 -8.54 -1.35
CA GLY A 21 16.99 -7.81 -0.31
C GLY A 21 16.12 -6.92 0.56
N GLY A 22 14.79 -7.14 0.53
CA GLY A 22 13.85 -6.36 1.30
C GLY A 22 13.46 -5.06 0.64
N CYS A 23 12.83 -4.18 1.43
CA CYS A 23 12.27 -2.93 0.96
C CYS A 23 12.44 -1.86 2.03
N GLY A 24 12.93 -0.69 1.67
CA GLY A 24 13.08 0.42 2.61
C GLY A 24 11.76 1.07 2.98
N THR A 25 11.72 1.73 4.13
CA THR A 25 10.52 2.47 4.57
C THR A 25 10.17 3.54 3.53
N GLY A 26 8.90 3.61 3.17
CA GLY A 26 8.42 4.55 2.15
C GLY A 26 8.60 4.05 0.73
N ASP A 27 9.15 2.86 0.54
CA ASP A 27 9.35 2.27 -0.77
C ASP A 27 8.44 1.07 -0.98
N ALA A 28 8.46 0.52 -2.18
CA ALA A 28 7.64 -0.64 -2.55
C ALA A 28 8.40 -1.52 -3.54
N GLN A 29 8.08 -2.82 -3.52
CA GLN A 29 8.61 -3.81 -4.45
C GLN A 29 7.49 -4.72 -4.91
N ILE A 30 7.61 -5.26 -6.12
CA ILE A 30 6.61 -6.14 -6.69
C ILE A 30 7.16 -7.57 -6.80
N THR A 31 6.30 -8.53 -6.47
CA THR A 31 6.59 -9.96 -6.63
C THR A 31 5.41 -10.65 -7.31
N LYS A 32 5.57 -11.93 -7.64
CA LYS A 32 4.44 -12.75 -8.08
C LYS A 32 3.52 -13.06 -6.90
N GLY A 33 2.28 -13.35 -7.18
CA GLY A 33 1.28 -13.65 -6.15
C GLY A 33 1.34 -15.05 -5.57
N TYR A 34 1.95 -16.00 -6.31
CA TYR A 34 2.11 -17.41 -5.92
C TYR A 34 0.79 -18.04 -5.46
N ASN A 35 0.63 -18.26 -4.14
CA ASN A 35 -0.56 -18.93 -3.59
C ASN A 35 -1.77 -18.00 -3.43
N LEU A 36 -1.62 -16.72 -3.74
CA LEU A 36 -2.73 -15.76 -3.71
C LEU A 36 -3.48 -15.77 -5.03
N PRO A 37 -4.78 -15.40 -5.05
CA PRO A 37 -5.51 -15.28 -6.31
C PRO A 37 -5.05 -14.12 -7.19
N ALA A 38 -4.24 -13.21 -6.67
CA ALA A 38 -3.66 -12.11 -7.43
C ALA A 38 -2.41 -12.57 -8.17
N LYS A 39 -2.19 -12.04 -9.39
CA LYS A 39 -1.00 -12.35 -10.18
C LYS A 39 0.28 -11.81 -9.56
N HIS A 40 0.19 -10.67 -8.88
CA HIS A 40 1.32 -9.99 -8.27
C HIS A 40 0.94 -9.46 -6.89
N VAL A 41 1.96 -9.29 -6.05
CA VAL A 41 1.84 -8.61 -4.76
C VAL A 41 2.83 -7.46 -4.76
N ILE A 42 2.38 -6.28 -4.40
CA ILE A 42 3.24 -5.12 -4.20
C ILE A 42 3.44 -4.96 -2.69
N HIS A 43 4.69 -5.00 -2.28
CA HIS A 43 5.09 -4.92 -0.87
C HIS A 43 5.53 -3.49 -0.58
N ALA A 44 4.83 -2.82 0.32
CA ALA A 44 5.18 -1.47 0.74
C ALA A 44 5.50 -1.47 2.23
N VAL A 45 6.53 -0.74 2.61
CA VAL A 45 6.94 -0.60 4.02
C VAL A 45 6.51 0.78 4.50
N GLY A 46 5.39 0.83 5.21
CA GLY A 46 4.88 2.05 5.79
C GLY A 46 5.65 2.46 7.04
N PRO A 47 5.66 3.75 7.37
CA PRO A 47 6.34 4.24 8.56
C PRO A 47 5.60 3.84 9.84
N VAL A 48 6.36 3.66 10.92
CA VAL A 48 5.80 3.58 12.26
C VAL A 48 5.51 5.00 12.73
N TRP A 49 4.34 5.22 13.34
CA TRP A 49 3.94 6.54 13.82
C TRP A 49 4.77 6.95 15.03
N ARG A 50 5.38 8.13 14.98
CA ARG A 50 6.21 8.70 16.03
C ARG A 50 5.87 10.18 16.28
N GLY A 51 4.57 10.52 16.18
CA GLY A 51 4.09 11.87 16.42
C GLY A 51 3.93 12.76 15.20
N GLY A 52 4.34 12.32 14.03
CA GLY A 52 4.14 13.04 12.78
C GLY A 52 5.22 14.05 12.42
N THR A 53 6.32 14.12 13.18
CA THR A 53 7.38 15.10 12.95
C THR A 53 8.69 14.50 12.42
N THR A 54 8.73 13.19 12.20
CA THR A 54 9.92 12.49 11.71
C THR A 54 9.78 12.02 10.26
N GLY A 55 8.93 12.70 9.49
CA GLY A 55 8.78 12.43 8.06
C GLY A 55 7.75 11.37 7.72
N GLU A 56 6.93 10.91 8.68
CA GLU A 56 5.94 9.86 8.45
C GLU A 56 4.94 10.20 7.33
N PRO A 57 4.39 11.44 7.26
CA PRO A 57 3.46 11.75 6.17
C PRO A 57 4.09 11.60 4.78
N ALA A 58 5.32 12.05 4.60
CA ALA A 58 6.02 11.93 3.33
C ALA A 58 6.35 10.47 3.00
N LEU A 59 6.73 9.69 4.01
CA LEU A 59 7.03 8.26 3.83
C LEU A 59 5.78 7.47 3.47
N LEU A 60 4.65 7.75 4.13
CA LEU A 60 3.39 7.09 3.81
C LEU A 60 2.92 7.45 2.40
N ALA A 61 2.99 8.72 2.02
CA ALA A 61 2.65 9.16 0.67
C ALA A 61 3.53 8.45 -0.37
N SER A 62 4.82 8.28 -0.07
CA SER A 62 5.76 7.59 -0.95
C SER A 62 5.37 6.11 -1.14
N CYS A 63 4.88 5.44 -0.10
CA CYS A 63 4.41 4.05 -0.22
C CYS A 63 3.33 3.92 -1.29
N TYR A 64 2.34 4.79 -1.27
CA TYR A 64 1.26 4.77 -2.26
C TYR A 64 1.75 5.13 -3.65
N ARG A 65 2.55 6.18 -3.77
CA ARG A 65 3.08 6.63 -5.05
C ARG A 65 3.95 5.54 -5.70
N ARG A 66 4.89 4.96 -4.96
CA ARG A 66 5.77 3.91 -5.49
C ARG A 66 5.00 2.66 -5.89
N SER A 67 3.99 2.28 -5.11
CA SER A 67 3.13 1.14 -5.43
C SER A 67 2.36 1.37 -6.72
N LEU A 68 1.81 2.56 -6.91
CA LEU A 68 1.08 2.93 -8.12
C LEU A 68 2.01 2.96 -9.34
N GLU A 69 3.22 3.48 -9.19
CA GLU A 69 4.22 3.48 -10.26
C GLU A 69 4.59 2.07 -10.69
N LEU A 70 4.77 1.16 -9.73
CA LEU A 70 5.05 -0.25 -10.02
C LEU A 70 3.88 -0.91 -10.75
N ALA A 71 2.66 -0.66 -10.32
CA ALA A 71 1.48 -1.20 -10.97
C ALA A 71 1.37 -0.72 -12.42
N ARG A 72 1.62 0.57 -12.66
CA ARG A 72 1.63 1.13 -14.02
C ARG A 72 2.70 0.46 -14.87
N GLY A 73 3.91 0.32 -14.34
CA GLY A 73 5.03 -0.28 -15.06
C GLY A 73 4.80 -1.74 -15.41
N HIS A 74 3.97 -2.45 -14.65
CA HIS A 74 3.61 -3.85 -14.91
C HIS A 74 2.24 -3.99 -15.60
N HIS A 75 1.67 -2.88 -16.09
CA HIS A 75 0.40 -2.85 -16.82
C HIS A 75 -0.77 -3.44 -16.05
N LEU A 76 -0.80 -3.25 -14.74
CA LEU A 76 -1.90 -3.69 -13.89
C LEU A 76 -3.05 -2.70 -13.99
N ARG A 77 -4.29 -3.20 -14.12
CA ARG A 77 -5.49 -2.36 -14.24
C ARG A 77 -6.19 -2.11 -12.93
N THR A 78 -6.08 -3.05 -12.00
CA THR A 78 -6.75 -2.97 -10.71
C THR A 78 -5.75 -3.26 -9.60
N MET A 79 -5.95 -2.61 -8.46
CA MET A 79 -5.12 -2.77 -7.28
C MET A 79 -5.99 -2.76 -6.04
N ALA A 80 -5.49 -3.39 -4.97
CA ALA A 80 -6.08 -3.28 -3.65
C ALA A 80 -4.98 -2.92 -2.64
N PHE A 81 -5.24 -1.93 -1.83
CA PHE A 81 -4.35 -1.51 -0.75
C PHE A 81 -4.93 -1.86 0.60
N PRO A 82 -4.15 -2.45 1.51
CA PRO A 82 -4.51 -2.43 2.92
C PRO A 82 -4.34 -1.00 3.47
N ALA A 83 -4.84 -0.77 4.67
CA ALA A 83 -4.64 0.51 5.35
C ALA A 83 -3.20 0.58 5.87
N ILE A 84 -2.27 1.04 5.02
CA ILE A 84 -0.84 1.06 5.34
C ILE A 84 -0.58 1.91 6.58
N SER A 85 0.26 1.40 7.47
CA SER A 85 0.69 2.00 8.74
C SER A 85 -0.39 2.13 9.80
N CYS A 86 -1.65 1.85 9.50
CA CYS A 86 -2.70 1.75 10.50
C CYS A 86 -2.57 0.43 11.27
N GLY A 87 -3.14 0.35 12.45
CA GLY A 87 -3.01 -0.85 13.28
C GLY A 87 -1.69 -0.89 14.04
N VAL A 88 -0.85 -1.92 13.81
CA VAL A 88 0.39 -2.13 14.59
C VAL A 88 1.37 -0.96 14.50
N HIS A 89 1.44 -0.27 13.36
CA HIS A 89 2.32 0.88 13.21
C HIS A 89 1.77 2.15 13.88
N GLY A 90 0.51 2.14 14.31
CA GLY A 90 -0.08 3.18 15.14
C GLY A 90 -0.39 4.50 14.45
N TYR A 91 -0.32 4.57 13.14
CA TYR A 91 -0.63 5.80 12.40
C TYR A 91 -2.10 6.18 12.61
N PRO A 92 -2.42 7.46 12.96
CA PRO A 92 -3.80 7.89 13.11
C PRO A 92 -4.60 7.65 11.82
N ALA A 93 -5.73 6.94 11.94
CA ALA A 93 -6.48 6.47 10.78
C ALA A 93 -6.97 7.60 9.87
N SER A 94 -7.46 8.72 10.44
CA SER A 94 -7.98 9.83 9.64
C SER A 94 -6.89 10.52 8.82
N GLU A 95 -5.70 10.68 9.40
CA GLU A 95 -4.55 11.29 8.71
C GLU A 95 -4.01 10.35 7.64
N ALA A 96 -3.89 9.07 7.96
CA ALA A 96 -3.43 8.05 7.00
C ALA A 96 -4.38 7.93 5.82
N ALA A 97 -5.69 7.94 6.08
CA ALA A 97 -6.71 7.84 5.03
C ALA A 97 -6.66 9.03 4.07
N GLN A 98 -6.47 10.23 4.58
CA GLN A 98 -6.36 11.43 3.73
C GLN A 98 -5.14 11.35 2.81
N ILE A 99 -4.02 10.88 3.32
CA ILE A 99 -2.81 10.70 2.52
C ILE A 99 -3.04 9.65 1.44
N ALA A 100 -3.59 8.50 1.81
CA ALA A 100 -3.85 7.41 0.87
C ALA A 100 -4.78 7.85 -0.26
N VAL A 101 -5.92 8.41 0.07
CA VAL A 101 -6.92 8.86 -0.91
C VAL A 101 -6.37 9.97 -1.79
N SER A 102 -5.65 10.92 -1.21
CA SER A 102 -5.04 12.03 -1.96
C SER A 102 -4.03 11.53 -2.99
N GLN A 103 -3.13 10.63 -2.61
CA GLN A 103 -2.11 10.11 -3.52
C GLN A 103 -2.74 9.28 -4.65
N VAL A 104 -3.69 8.41 -4.33
CA VAL A 104 -4.37 7.60 -5.32
C VAL A 104 -5.19 8.47 -6.27
N SER A 105 -5.94 9.43 -5.76
CA SER A 105 -6.77 10.32 -6.59
C SER A 105 -5.93 11.13 -7.57
N ARG A 106 -4.80 11.68 -7.11
CA ARG A 106 -3.89 12.43 -7.97
C ARG A 106 -3.32 11.55 -9.08
N PHE A 107 -2.95 10.32 -8.73
CA PHE A 107 -2.39 9.39 -9.71
C PHE A 107 -3.41 9.01 -10.77
N LEU A 108 -4.63 8.68 -10.36
CA LEU A 108 -5.69 8.27 -11.28
C LEU A 108 -6.12 9.39 -12.23
N LYS A 109 -6.00 10.65 -11.82
CA LYS A 109 -6.28 11.79 -12.69
C LYS A 109 -5.26 11.94 -13.82
N ARG A 110 -4.00 11.54 -13.58
CA ARG A 110 -2.92 11.66 -14.55
C ARG A 110 -2.71 10.39 -15.36
N GLU A 111 -3.15 9.26 -14.87
CA GLU A 111 -2.83 7.96 -15.45
C GLU A 111 -4.09 7.11 -15.59
N SER A 112 -4.48 6.85 -16.84
CA SER A 112 -5.70 6.10 -17.14
C SER A 112 -5.50 4.59 -17.21
N SER A 113 -4.27 4.10 -17.14
CA SER A 113 -3.98 2.66 -17.25
C SER A 113 -4.48 1.88 -16.05
N ILE A 114 -4.56 2.51 -14.87
CA ILE A 114 -5.14 1.89 -13.67
C ILE A 114 -6.60 2.31 -13.58
N GLU A 115 -7.50 1.34 -13.65
CA GLU A 115 -8.94 1.58 -13.72
C GLU A 115 -9.60 1.68 -12.34
N LYS A 116 -9.17 0.83 -11.41
CA LYS A 116 -9.78 0.74 -10.07
C LYS A 116 -8.73 0.50 -9.01
N VAL A 117 -8.88 1.19 -7.88
CA VAL A 117 -8.10 0.97 -6.67
C VAL A 117 -9.07 0.76 -5.51
N TYR A 118 -8.86 -0.33 -4.79
CA TYR A 118 -9.65 -0.69 -3.63
C TYR A 118 -8.83 -0.45 -2.36
N PHE A 119 -9.48 0.08 -1.33
CA PHE A 119 -8.90 0.14 0.00
C PHE A 119 -9.56 -0.91 0.88
N VAL A 120 -8.75 -1.82 1.42
CA VAL A 120 -9.23 -2.92 2.25
C VAL A 120 -8.99 -2.58 3.72
N CYS A 121 -10.05 -2.42 4.47
CA CYS A 121 -9.97 -2.05 5.89
C CYS A 121 -10.57 -3.17 6.73
N PHE A 122 -9.83 -3.60 7.77
CA PHE A 122 -10.24 -4.72 8.60
C PHE A 122 -10.91 -4.27 9.92
N GLU A 123 -10.74 -3.02 10.31
CA GLU A 123 -11.29 -2.48 11.55
C GLU A 123 -12.31 -1.39 11.24
N PRO A 124 -13.46 -1.34 11.99
CA PRO A 124 -14.52 -0.38 11.71
C PRO A 124 -14.08 1.09 11.75
N GLN A 125 -13.23 1.46 12.70
CA GLN A 125 -12.77 2.84 12.82
C GLN A 125 -11.85 3.25 11.66
N ILE A 126 -11.07 2.32 11.13
CA ILE A 126 -10.20 2.56 9.97
C ILE A 126 -11.07 2.68 8.72
N LYS A 127 -12.05 1.79 8.57
CA LYS A 127 -13.00 1.85 7.45
C LYS A 127 -13.75 3.18 7.44
N ALA A 128 -14.22 3.64 8.60
CA ALA A 128 -14.92 4.92 8.72
C ALA A 128 -14.03 6.10 8.29
N ALA A 129 -12.76 6.08 8.66
CA ALA A 129 -11.80 7.11 8.28
C ALA A 129 -11.58 7.15 6.77
N TYR A 130 -11.45 6.01 6.12
CA TYR A 130 -11.30 5.93 4.66
C TYR A 130 -12.56 6.36 3.93
N GLU A 131 -13.73 5.98 4.41
CA GLU A 131 -15.00 6.42 3.83
C GLU A 131 -15.16 7.93 3.92
N ALA A 132 -14.79 8.53 5.06
CA ALA A 132 -14.81 9.98 5.23
C ALA A 132 -13.83 10.69 4.28
N ALA A 133 -12.66 10.14 4.06
CA ALA A 133 -11.66 10.71 3.16
C ALA A 133 -12.10 10.63 1.69
N LEU A 134 -12.84 9.59 1.33
CA LEU A 134 -13.38 9.43 -0.03
C LEU A 134 -14.53 10.39 -0.32
N GLY A 135 -15.17 10.89 0.71
CA GLY A 135 -16.27 11.85 0.60
C GLY A 135 -17.61 11.18 0.48
#